data_81bdd61f1b92176a51284272b160b778
#
_entry.id   81bdd61f1b92176a51284272b160b778
#
_cell.length_a   1.000
_cell.length_b   1.000
_cell.length_c   1.000
_cell.angle_alpha   90.00
_cell.angle_beta   90.00
_cell.angle_gamma   90.00
#
_symmetry.space_group_name_H-M   'P 1'
#
loop_
_entity.id
_entity.type
_entity.pdbx_description
1 polymer ?
#
loop_
_entity_poly.entity_id
_entity_poly.type
_entity_poly.pdbx_seq_one_letter_code
_entity_poly.pdbx_strand_id
1 'polypeptide(L)'
;MTSKVAILKTSPNSIIKDYLKLLEIIEAEKIIKKDKKTIVKLNLSWTLYFPACSTQPWQLEAILKFLREKKYNDVIATENQTVVTHPWKGAFYNKWLPIFEKYNVNFEPLTNVEWVEYKPKGNMLVMYDIFDKILIPKMFFDSNIIHLPTLKTHGHTITTGAMKDAFGGLIPKYRHHAHKKIHEILIDLLTIQKEIHSSIFALMDGTVCGNGAGPRTMKPFIGNLILASEDQVAIDSVAAKIMGFDPMQIPYLKIAHEKGLGIADINQIEILGLSKKELLNINFGFKVKKSPIIAWDQILRKGTANIKWLHHLLFHSPIFKLFILASKIYHDFLWYPTIGKYRIWKFKKTEWGKLFESYRYGEFPKYKEVREWDPY
;
A
#
# COMPACT_ATOMS: atom_id res chain seq x y z
N MET A 1 18.03 -9.68 15.83
CA MET A 1 16.59 -9.77 16.18
C MET A 1 15.94 -10.71 15.18
N THR A 2 15.08 -11.60 15.61
CA THR A 2 14.36 -12.51 14.70
C THR A 2 13.08 -11.80 14.24
N SER A 3 12.92 -11.59 12.93
CA SER A 3 11.68 -11.01 12.41
C SER A 3 10.55 -12.03 12.43
N LYS A 4 9.34 -11.60 12.83
CA LYS A 4 8.15 -12.44 12.94
C LYS A 4 7.11 -12.03 11.92
N VAL A 5 6.47 -13.00 11.27
CA VAL A 5 5.30 -12.77 10.43
C VAL A 5 4.20 -13.74 10.84
N ALA A 6 3.08 -13.19 11.30
CA ALA A 6 1.89 -13.99 11.56
C ALA A 6 1.07 -14.15 10.28
N ILE A 7 0.57 -15.37 10.04
CA ILE A 7 -0.23 -15.70 8.86
C ILE A 7 -1.38 -16.61 9.29
N LEU A 8 -2.59 -16.30 8.85
CA LEU A 8 -3.74 -17.17 9.03
C LEU A 8 -4.48 -17.40 7.71
N LYS A 9 -5.05 -18.59 7.56
CA LYS A 9 -6.11 -18.84 6.58
C LYS A 9 -7.41 -18.26 7.13
N THR A 10 -8.25 -17.73 6.24
CA THR A 10 -9.48 -17.06 6.63
C THR A 10 -10.61 -17.30 5.62
N SER A 11 -11.82 -16.92 6.01
CA SER A 11 -13.02 -16.99 5.19
C SER A 11 -13.90 -15.75 5.40
N PRO A 12 -14.82 -15.42 4.49
CA PRO A 12 -15.73 -14.27 4.68
C PRO A 12 -16.51 -14.29 5.98
N ASN A 13 -16.88 -15.47 6.49
CA ASN A 13 -17.68 -15.62 7.70
C ASN A 13 -16.88 -15.41 9.00
N SER A 14 -15.56 -15.52 8.95
CA SER A 14 -14.68 -15.45 10.13
C SER A 14 -13.68 -14.29 10.08
N ILE A 15 -13.61 -13.53 8.99
CA ILE A 15 -12.54 -12.59 8.70
C ILE A 15 -12.24 -11.60 9.84
N ILE A 16 -13.26 -11.00 10.45
CA ILE A 16 -13.03 -10.06 11.54
C ILE A 16 -12.44 -10.77 12.77
N LYS A 17 -12.94 -11.95 13.10
CA LYS A 17 -12.39 -12.77 14.20
C LYS A 17 -10.97 -13.23 13.92
N ASP A 18 -10.71 -13.61 12.67
CA ASP A 18 -9.39 -14.09 12.24
C ASP A 18 -8.35 -12.97 12.27
N TYR A 19 -8.71 -11.74 11.86
CA TYR A 19 -7.83 -10.58 12.03
C TYR A 19 -7.54 -10.27 13.50
N LEU A 20 -8.54 -10.31 14.39
CA LEU A 20 -8.31 -10.10 15.81
C LEU A 20 -7.39 -11.18 16.38
N LYS A 21 -7.60 -12.44 16.02
CA LYS A 21 -6.72 -13.56 16.39
C LYS A 21 -5.30 -13.38 15.85
N LEU A 22 -5.16 -12.90 14.60
CA LEU A 22 -3.86 -12.62 13.98
C LEU A 22 -3.09 -11.55 14.77
N LEU A 23 -3.79 -10.48 15.19
CA LEU A 23 -3.23 -9.40 16.00
C LEU A 23 -2.81 -9.87 17.40
N GLU A 24 -3.54 -10.83 17.98
CA GLU A 24 -3.15 -11.48 19.25
C GLU A 24 -1.90 -12.36 19.07
N ILE A 25 -1.85 -13.19 18.02
CA ILE A 25 -0.72 -14.07 17.72
C ILE A 25 0.59 -13.30 17.54
N ILE A 26 0.55 -12.14 16.85
CA ILE A 26 1.73 -11.28 16.66
C ILE A 26 2.02 -10.38 17.85
N GLU A 27 1.18 -10.44 18.89
CA GLU A 27 1.27 -9.55 20.06
C GLU A 27 1.24 -8.06 19.69
N ALA A 28 0.36 -7.67 18.77
CA ALA A 28 0.28 -6.31 18.23
C ALA A 28 0.16 -5.22 19.32
N GLU A 29 -0.46 -5.53 20.45
CA GLU A 29 -0.59 -4.63 21.60
C GLU A 29 0.76 -4.28 22.27
N LYS A 30 1.78 -5.13 22.14
CA LYS A 30 3.14 -4.85 22.62
C LYS A 30 3.93 -4.00 21.63
N ILE A 31 3.60 -4.08 20.33
CA ILE A 31 4.27 -3.38 19.24
C ILE A 31 3.73 -1.95 19.12
N ILE A 32 2.40 -1.80 19.06
CA ILE A 32 1.72 -0.52 18.87
C ILE A 32 1.63 0.19 20.24
N LYS A 33 2.28 1.33 20.39
CA LYS A 33 2.38 2.05 21.68
C LYS A 33 1.09 2.81 21.97
N LYS A 34 0.47 2.54 23.12
CA LYS A 34 -0.83 3.12 23.50
C LYS A 34 -0.78 4.62 23.82
N ASP A 35 0.35 5.11 24.26
CA ASP A 35 0.60 6.51 24.64
C ASP A 35 0.92 7.39 23.42
N LYS A 36 0.99 6.81 22.22
CA LYS A 36 1.32 7.52 20.99
C LYS A 36 0.11 7.60 20.06
N LYS A 37 0.04 8.71 19.30
CA LYS A 37 -0.89 8.83 18.18
C LYS A 37 -0.75 7.64 17.24
N THR A 38 -1.86 7.09 16.78
CA THR A 38 -1.85 5.96 15.85
C THR A 38 -2.40 6.37 14.49
N ILE A 39 -1.55 6.30 13.50
CA ILE A 39 -1.88 6.59 12.09
C ILE A 39 -2.20 5.29 11.37
N VAL A 40 -3.43 5.15 10.90
CA VAL A 40 -3.85 4.03 10.05
C VAL A 40 -3.70 4.46 8.59
N LYS A 41 -2.62 4.03 7.95
CA LYS A 41 -2.31 4.34 6.55
C LYS A 41 -2.99 3.33 5.63
N LEU A 42 -3.99 3.83 4.91
CA LEU A 42 -4.71 3.04 3.91
C LEU A 42 -3.89 2.89 2.62
N ASN A 43 -4.24 1.90 1.82
CA ASN A 43 -3.74 1.72 0.46
C ASN A 43 -4.83 2.09 -0.54
N LEU A 44 -4.60 3.12 -1.36
CA LEU A 44 -5.50 3.53 -2.44
C LEU A 44 -4.74 3.57 -3.75
N SER A 45 -4.88 2.53 -4.57
CA SER A 45 -4.23 2.48 -5.89
C SER A 45 -5.11 2.97 -7.03
N TRP A 46 -6.41 3.07 -6.81
CA TRP A 46 -7.39 3.59 -7.76
C TRP A 46 -8.54 4.27 -7.01
N THR A 47 -9.06 5.39 -7.54
CA THR A 47 -10.25 6.04 -6.98
C THR A 47 -11.47 5.14 -7.07
N LEU A 48 -11.67 4.47 -8.21
CA LEU A 48 -12.76 3.52 -8.42
C LEU A 48 -12.45 2.20 -7.73
N TYR A 49 -13.49 1.56 -7.18
CA TYR A 49 -13.33 0.23 -6.61
C TYR A 49 -12.94 -0.80 -7.66
N PHE A 50 -11.90 -1.56 -7.35
CA PHE A 50 -11.55 -2.77 -8.06
C PHE A 50 -10.97 -3.80 -7.08
N PRO A 51 -11.38 -5.10 -7.14
CA PRO A 51 -10.92 -6.11 -6.20
C PRO A 51 -9.38 -6.18 -6.11
N ALA A 52 -8.84 -6.29 -4.91
CA ALA A 52 -7.40 -6.31 -4.60
C ALA A 52 -6.64 -5.00 -4.87
N CYS A 53 -7.31 -3.94 -5.32
CA CYS A 53 -6.64 -2.68 -5.69
C CYS A 53 -6.30 -1.82 -4.48
N SER A 54 -7.17 -1.78 -3.50
CA SER A 54 -7.09 -0.90 -2.33
C SER A 54 -7.40 -1.67 -1.05
N THR A 55 -7.17 -1.05 0.11
CA THR A 55 -7.54 -1.61 1.42
C THR A 55 -8.97 -2.12 1.42
N GLN A 56 -9.16 -3.34 1.89
CA GLN A 56 -10.48 -3.96 1.95
C GLN A 56 -11.28 -3.43 3.16
N PRO A 57 -12.62 -3.28 3.06
CA PRO A 57 -13.41 -2.75 4.16
C PRO A 57 -13.30 -3.60 5.44
N TRP A 58 -13.27 -4.92 5.34
CA TRP A 58 -13.08 -5.81 6.50
C TRP A 58 -11.70 -5.70 7.14
N GLN A 59 -10.65 -5.40 6.37
CA GLN A 59 -9.30 -5.14 6.88
C GLN A 59 -9.29 -3.86 7.72
N LEU A 60 -9.89 -2.78 7.20
CA LEU A 60 -10.05 -1.52 7.92
C LEU A 60 -10.92 -1.70 9.17
N GLU A 61 -12.07 -2.38 9.04
CA GLU A 61 -12.96 -2.63 10.16
C GLU A 61 -12.27 -3.40 11.29
N ALA A 62 -11.52 -4.44 10.96
CA ALA A 62 -10.84 -5.27 11.95
C ALA A 62 -9.80 -4.48 12.75
N ILE A 63 -8.96 -3.68 12.10
CA ILE A 63 -7.94 -2.89 12.81
C ILE A 63 -8.58 -1.79 13.66
N LEU A 64 -9.59 -1.10 13.16
CA LEU A 64 -10.27 -0.07 13.96
C LEU A 64 -11.02 -0.67 15.16
N LYS A 65 -11.63 -1.85 14.98
CA LYS A 65 -12.24 -2.62 16.07
C LYS A 65 -11.19 -2.96 17.15
N PHE A 66 -10.05 -3.52 16.74
CA PHE A 66 -8.95 -3.85 17.66
C PHE A 66 -8.48 -2.61 18.44
N LEU A 67 -8.21 -1.50 17.73
CA LEU A 67 -7.72 -0.28 18.35
C LEU A 67 -8.73 0.27 19.39
N ARG A 68 -10.03 0.21 19.10
CA ARG A 68 -11.08 0.66 20.03
C ARG A 68 -11.22 -0.28 21.22
N GLU A 69 -11.25 -1.60 21.02
CA GLU A 69 -11.33 -2.58 22.10
C GLU A 69 -10.12 -2.51 23.03
N LYS A 70 -8.95 -2.22 22.48
CA LYS A 70 -7.69 -2.04 23.24
C LYS A 70 -7.48 -0.61 23.76
N LYS A 71 -8.48 0.30 23.60
CA LYS A 71 -8.49 1.67 24.13
C LYS A 71 -7.37 2.58 23.59
N TYR A 72 -7.07 2.47 22.30
CA TYR A 72 -6.29 3.49 21.60
C TYR A 72 -7.17 4.70 21.31
N ASN A 73 -6.87 5.85 21.89
CA ASN A 73 -7.77 7.01 21.88
C ASN A 73 -7.47 7.98 20.73
N ASP A 74 -6.20 8.18 20.39
CA ASP A 74 -5.77 9.11 19.31
C ASP A 74 -5.47 8.31 18.04
N VAL A 75 -6.52 8.02 17.27
CA VAL A 75 -6.45 7.25 16.04
C VAL A 75 -6.93 8.09 14.86
N ILE A 76 -6.10 8.21 13.83
CA ILE A 76 -6.40 8.91 12.57
C ILE A 76 -6.18 7.95 11.42
N ALA A 77 -7.16 7.85 10.51
CA ALA A 77 -7.00 7.15 9.24
C ALA A 77 -6.57 8.15 8.17
N THR A 78 -5.65 7.74 7.28
CA THR A 78 -5.14 8.65 6.26
C THR A 78 -4.84 7.96 4.94
N GLU A 79 -4.91 8.77 3.87
CA GLU A 79 -4.43 8.42 2.53
C GLU A 79 -4.06 9.70 1.77
N ASN A 80 -3.21 9.58 0.78
CA ASN A 80 -2.75 10.72 -0.01
C ASN A 80 -3.46 10.80 -1.37
N GLN A 81 -3.54 12.01 -1.91
CA GLN A 81 -3.92 12.23 -3.29
C GLN A 81 -2.73 11.88 -4.22
N THR A 82 -3.05 11.37 -5.38
CA THR A 82 -2.11 11.23 -6.49
C THR A 82 -2.68 11.88 -7.74
N VAL A 83 -1.90 11.90 -8.81
CA VAL A 83 -2.40 12.34 -10.14
C VAL A 83 -3.56 11.50 -10.68
N VAL A 84 -3.84 10.34 -10.08
CA VAL A 84 -4.87 9.38 -10.51
C VAL A 84 -5.80 8.92 -9.39
N THR A 85 -5.58 9.34 -8.15
CA THR A 85 -6.43 8.97 -7.01
C THR A 85 -6.90 10.18 -6.24
N HIS A 86 -8.14 10.11 -5.77
CA HIS A 86 -8.78 11.11 -4.94
C HIS A 86 -9.19 10.45 -3.61
N PRO A 87 -8.65 10.84 -2.46
CA PRO A 87 -8.80 10.11 -1.20
C PRO A 87 -10.27 10.00 -0.76
N TRP A 88 -11.05 11.08 -0.76
CA TRP A 88 -12.46 11.03 -0.36
C TRP A 88 -13.34 10.18 -1.28
N LYS A 89 -13.18 10.34 -2.60
CA LYS A 89 -13.89 9.48 -3.57
C LYS A 89 -13.46 8.02 -3.43
N GLY A 90 -12.16 7.79 -3.18
CA GLY A 90 -11.63 6.47 -2.90
C GLY A 90 -12.24 5.85 -1.65
N ALA A 91 -12.35 6.61 -0.56
CA ALA A 91 -12.99 6.18 0.68
C ALA A 91 -14.45 5.79 0.46
N PHE A 92 -15.19 6.58 -0.33
CA PHE A 92 -16.56 6.26 -0.70
C PHE A 92 -16.66 4.96 -1.51
N TYR A 93 -15.93 4.85 -2.64
CA TYR A 93 -16.05 3.69 -3.52
C TYR A 93 -15.53 2.39 -2.90
N ASN A 94 -14.59 2.46 -1.96
CA ASN A 94 -14.10 1.30 -1.20
C ASN A 94 -14.87 1.07 0.11
N LYS A 95 -15.98 1.79 0.35
CA LYS A 95 -16.90 1.61 1.48
C LYS A 95 -16.26 1.82 2.86
N TRP A 96 -15.28 2.74 2.96
CA TRP A 96 -14.59 3.03 4.21
C TRP A 96 -15.36 4.01 5.10
N LEU A 97 -16.16 4.94 4.51
CA LEU A 97 -16.80 6.03 5.25
C LEU A 97 -17.67 5.56 6.43
N PRO A 98 -18.58 4.57 6.28
CA PRO A 98 -19.38 4.09 7.40
C PRO A 98 -18.56 3.38 8.48
N ILE A 99 -17.38 2.86 8.13
CA ILE A 99 -16.48 2.21 9.07
C ILE A 99 -15.81 3.27 9.95
N PHE A 100 -15.37 4.40 9.37
CA PHE A 100 -14.85 5.52 10.14
C PHE A 100 -15.88 6.06 11.13
N GLU A 101 -17.12 6.25 10.68
CA GLU A 101 -18.24 6.68 11.53
C GLU A 101 -18.50 5.68 12.67
N LYS A 102 -18.60 4.39 12.34
CA LYS A 102 -18.86 3.31 13.32
C LYS A 102 -17.85 3.29 14.46
N TYR A 103 -16.57 3.55 14.16
CA TYR A 103 -15.49 3.51 15.15
C TYR A 103 -15.07 4.90 15.63
N ASN A 104 -15.77 5.97 15.23
CA ASN A 104 -15.47 7.35 15.56
C ASN A 104 -13.98 7.69 15.28
N VAL A 105 -13.51 7.40 14.05
CA VAL A 105 -12.15 7.67 13.59
C VAL A 105 -12.18 8.73 12.49
N ASN A 106 -11.38 9.77 12.64
CA ASN A 106 -11.25 10.80 11.61
C ASN A 106 -10.47 10.26 10.42
N PHE A 107 -10.97 10.54 9.21
CA PHE A 107 -10.23 10.34 7.97
C PHE A 107 -9.66 11.67 7.52
N GLU A 108 -8.34 11.78 7.52
CA GLU A 108 -7.63 13.01 7.17
C GLU A 108 -6.72 12.78 5.96
N PRO A 109 -7.11 13.26 4.76
CA PRO A 109 -6.24 13.23 3.60
C PRO A 109 -4.93 13.96 3.83
N LEU A 110 -3.81 13.39 3.39
CA LEU A 110 -2.48 14.01 3.55
C LEU A 110 -2.30 15.32 2.78
N THR A 111 -3.22 15.66 1.87
CA THR A 111 -3.31 16.97 1.21
C THR A 111 -3.79 18.06 2.14
N ASN A 112 -4.42 17.73 3.26
CA ASN A 112 -5.02 18.67 4.20
C ASN A 112 -4.16 18.91 5.45
N VAL A 113 -3.07 18.16 5.62
CA VAL A 113 -2.19 18.22 6.78
C VAL A 113 -0.98 19.13 6.54
N GLU A 114 -0.34 19.54 7.62
CA GLU A 114 0.93 20.27 7.57
C GLU A 114 2.07 19.30 7.22
N TRP A 115 2.91 19.71 6.27
CA TRP A 115 4.15 19.02 5.92
C TRP A 115 5.33 19.90 6.33
N VAL A 116 6.36 19.29 6.89
CA VAL A 116 7.56 19.98 7.37
C VAL A 116 8.80 19.42 6.70
N GLU A 117 9.81 20.26 6.51
CA GLU A 117 11.09 19.80 6.00
C GLU A 117 11.79 18.92 7.04
N TYR A 118 12.32 17.81 6.58
CA TYR A 118 13.02 16.84 7.39
C TYR A 118 14.40 16.50 6.81
N LYS A 119 15.40 16.44 7.67
CA LYS A 119 16.74 16.00 7.31
C LYS A 119 16.99 14.64 7.96
N PRO A 120 16.91 13.53 7.19
CA PRO A 120 17.20 12.19 7.71
C PRO A 120 18.59 12.10 8.32
N LYS A 121 18.74 11.33 9.38
CA LYS A 121 20.03 11.02 10.03
C LYS A 121 20.77 9.95 9.24
N GLY A 122 20.06 8.99 8.66
CA GLY A 122 20.62 7.93 7.83
C GLY A 122 21.01 8.43 6.44
N ASN A 123 21.98 7.74 5.83
CA ASN A 123 22.39 8.04 4.45
C ASN A 123 21.28 7.66 3.47
N MET A 124 20.78 8.66 2.72
CA MET A 124 19.85 8.45 1.65
C MET A 124 20.56 7.95 0.40
N LEU A 125 19.95 6.98 -0.30
CA LEU A 125 20.51 6.41 -1.53
C LEU A 125 20.29 7.31 -2.74
N VAL A 126 19.07 7.87 -2.84
CA VAL A 126 18.63 8.59 -4.05
C VAL A 126 17.64 9.71 -3.77
N MET A 127 17.18 9.87 -2.51
CA MET A 127 16.10 10.83 -2.21
C MET A 127 16.49 12.25 -2.61
N TYR A 128 17.74 12.68 -2.30
CA TYR A 128 18.26 14.00 -2.69
C TYR A 128 18.64 14.13 -4.17
N ASP A 129 18.74 13.03 -4.92
CA ASP A 129 18.90 13.08 -6.39
C ASP A 129 17.59 13.45 -7.10
N ILE A 130 16.46 13.28 -6.41
CA ILE A 130 15.13 13.39 -6.99
C ILE A 130 14.37 14.58 -6.44
N PHE A 131 14.58 14.91 -5.16
CA PHE A 131 13.88 15.97 -4.46
C PHE A 131 14.89 16.93 -3.81
N ASP A 132 14.71 18.23 -4.02
CA ASP A 132 15.58 19.26 -3.43
C ASP A 132 15.50 19.26 -1.90
N LYS A 133 14.34 18.90 -1.37
CA LYS A 133 14.09 18.75 0.06
C LYS A 133 13.12 17.63 0.35
N ILE A 134 13.28 17.02 1.52
CA ILE A 134 12.40 15.96 1.99
C ILE A 134 11.33 16.57 2.86
N LEU A 135 10.07 16.40 2.47
CA LEU A 135 8.91 16.88 3.22
C LEU A 135 8.16 15.69 3.81
N ILE A 136 7.81 15.79 5.09
CA ILE A 136 7.12 14.73 5.85
C ILE A 136 5.88 15.33 6.51
N PRO A 137 4.73 14.61 6.52
CA PRO A 137 3.57 15.04 7.30
C PRO A 137 3.93 15.18 8.78
N LYS A 138 3.73 16.37 9.35
CA LYS A 138 4.09 16.67 10.74
C LYS A 138 3.47 15.70 11.74
N MET A 139 2.26 15.20 11.44
CA MET A 139 1.56 14.25 12.30
C MET A 139 2.20 12.86 12.36
N PHE A 140 3.19 12.55 11.49
CA PHE A 140 3.87 11.25 11.47
C PHE A 140 4.98 11.16 12.52
N PHE A 141 5.52 12.29 12.98
CA PHE A 141 6.58 12.27 13.98
C PHE A 141 6.07 11.74 15.31
N ASP A 142 6.88 10.85 15.90
CA ASP A 142 6.61 10.21 17.20
C ASP A 142 5.21 9.53 17.29
N SER A 143 4.75 8.99 16.17
CA SER A 143 3.47 8.27 16.06
C SER A 143 3.68 6.77 15.81
N ASN A 144 2.68 5.95 16.10
CA ASN A 144 2.58 4.63 15.49
C ASN A 144 2.08 4.79 14.06
N ILE A 145 2.61 3.99 13.12
CA ILE A 145 2.03 3.85 11.79
C ILE A 145 1.62 2.41 11.52
N ILE A 146 0.39 2.21 11.07
CA ILE A 146 -0.17 0.91 10.68
C ILE A 146 -0.49 0.96 9.19
N HIS A 147 0.30 0.24 8.40
CA HIS A 147 0.07 0.09 6.97
C HIS A 147 -0.98 -1.00 6.69
N LEU A 148 -1.92 -0.70 5.78
CA LEU A 148 -2.97 -1.63 5.35
C LEU A 148 -2.82 -2.01 3.87
N PRO A 149 -1.73 -2.65 3.46
CA PRO A 149 -1.52 -3.08 2.09
C PRO A 149 -2.38 -4.27 1.70
N THR A 150 -2.48 -4.52 0.39
CA THR A 150 -3.07 -5.71 -0.20
C THR A 150 -2.02 -6.51 -0.97
N LEU A 151 -2.14 -7.83 -0.97
CA LEU A 151 -1.22 -8.73 -1.66
C LEU A 151 -1.47 -8.68 -3.18
N LYS A 152 -0.54 -8.08 -3.92
CA LYS A 152 -0.67 -7.90 -5.38
C LYS A 152 0.65 -7.70 -6.09
N THR A 153 0.69 -8.05 -7.37
CA THR A 153 1.80 -7.73 -8.28
C THR A 153 1.85 -6.24 -8.63
N HIS A 154 3.00 -5.78 -9.10
CA HIS A 154 3.20 -4.39 -9.53
C HIS A 154 4.16 -4.30 -10.73
N GLY A 155 3.79 -3.51 -11.74
CA GLY A 155 4.55 -3.40 -12.99
C GLY A 155 5.94 -2.78 -12.90
N HIS A 156 6.26 -2.01 -11.83
CA HIS A 156 7.58 -1.41 -11.61
C HIS A 156 8.39 -2.16 -10.54
N THR A 157 7.75 -2.68 -9.49
CA THR A 157 8.45 -3.24 -8.31
C THR A 157 8.24 -4.74 -8.13
N ILE A 158 7.69 -5.45 -9.11
CA ILE A 158 7.33 -6.87 -9.07
C ILE A 158 6.14 -7.09 -8.14
N THR A 159 6.27 -6.73 -6.87
CA THR A 159 5.23 -6.78 -5.85
C THR A 159 4.96 -5.39 -5.28
N THR A 160 3.81 -5.22 -4.66
CA THR A 160 3.55 -4.13 -3.71
C THR A 160 3.40 -4.72 -2.33
N GLY A 161 3.49 -3.89 -1.29
CA GLY A 161 3.35 -4.35 0.09
C GLY A 161 3.44 -3.20 1.07
N ALA A 162 3.87 -3.52 2.29
CA ALA A 162 4.00 -2.55 3.37
C ALA A 162 5.05 -1.48 3.09
N MET A 163 6.23 -1.87 2.58
CA MET A 163 7.27 -0.90 2.21
C MET A 163 6.77 0.09 1.17
N LYS A 164 6.01 -0.41 0.17
CA LYS A 164 5.50 0.46 -0.90
C LYS A 164 4.29 1.28 -0.47
N ASP A 165 3.56 0.89 0.55
CA ASP A 165 2.43 1.67 1.07
C ASP A 165 2.90 3.02 1.66
N ALA A 166 4.10 3.06 2.23
CA ALA A 166 4.77 4.27 2.67
C ALA A 166 5.06 5.28 1.54
N PHE A 167 5.25 4.81 0.32
CA PHE A 167 5.43 5.67 -0.86
C PHE A 167 4.23 6.63 -1.05
N GLY A 168 3.04 6.17 -0.69
CA GLY A 168 1.84 6.99 -0.66
C GLY A 168 1.81 8.01 0.47
N GLY A 169 2.45 7.72 1.61
CA GLY A 169 2.43 8.55 2.81
C GLY A 169 3.54 9.57 2.91
N LEU A 170 4.72 9.27 2.37
CA LEU A 170 5.94 10.05 2.58
C LEU A 170 6.42 10.79 1.34
N ILE A 171 5.77 10.64 0.21
CA ILE A 171 6.08 11.40 -1.01
C ILE A 171 4.85 12.18 -1.44
N PRO A 172 5.02 13.48 -1.72
CA PRO A 172 3.94 14.33 -2.19
C PRO A 172 3.31 13.88 -3.53
N LYS A 173 2.32 14.62 -4.01
CA LYS A 173 1.47 14.30 -5.18
C LYS A 173 2.24 13.89 -6.43
N TYR A 174 3.34 14.58 -6.76
CA TYR A 174 4.13 14.36 -8.00
C TYR A 174 5.22 13.30 -7.86
N ARG A 175 4.94 12.23 -7.19
CA ARG A 175 5.85 11.11 -6.93
C ARG A 175 6.31 10.33 -8.16
N HIS A 176 5.81 10.63 -9.35
CA HIS A 176 6.19 9.94 -10.59
C HIS A 176 7.68 10.12 -10.95
N HIS A 177 8.32 11.19 -10.48
CA HIS A 177 9.76 11.38 -10.64
C HIS A 177 10.58 10.26 -9.99
N ALA A 178 10.09 9.72 -8.88
CA ALA A 178 10.74 8.65 -8.14
C ALA A 178 10.67 7.26 -8.82
N HIS A 179 9.83 7.08 -9.86
CA HIS A 179 9.68 5.77 -10.50
C HIS A 179 10.95 5.28 -11.22
N LYS A 180 11.87 6.18 -11.60
CA LYS A 180 13.13 5.80 -12.24
C LYS A 180 14.04 5.01 -11.29
N LYS A 181 14.02 5.33 -9.99
CA LYS A 181 14.83 4.71 -8.94
C LYS A 181 13.91 4.17 -7.82
N ILE A 182 12.81 3.52 -8.21
CA ILE A 182 11.74 3.15 -7.27
C ILE A 182 12.22 2.18 -6.20
N HIS A 183 13.15 1.28 -6.50
CA HIS A 183 13.65 0.30 -5.54
C HIS A 183 14.48 0.98 -4.45
N GLU A 184 15.36 1.89 -4.83
CA GLU A 184 16.21 2.66 -3.91
C GLU A 184 15.39 3.64 -3.07
N ILE A 185 14.39 4.30 -3.67
CA ILE A 185 13.47 5.18 -2.94
C ILE A 185 12.74 4.44 -1.82
N LEU A 186 12.33 3.19 -2.04
CA LEU A 186 11.66 2.41 -1.00
C LEU A 186 12.56 2.13 0.20
N ILE A 187 13.88 2.05 -0.02
CA ILE A 187 14.88 1.92 1.06
C ILE A 187 14.98 3.22 1.84
N ASP A 188 15.09 4.35 1.14
CA ASP A 188 15.16 5.66 1.77
C ASP A 188 13.90 5.94 2.61
N LEU A 189 12.72 5.62 2.07
CA LEU A 189 11.46 5.76 2.80
C LEU A 189 11.37 4.87 4.02
N LEU A 190 11.87 3.62 3.97
CA LEU A 190 11.91 2.76 5.15
C LEU A 190 12.88 3.28 6.20
N THR A 191 14.03 3.81 5.77
CA THR A 191 14.99 4.46 6.67
C THR A 191 14.35 5.65 7.39
N ILE A 192 13.67 6.54 6.64
CA ILE A 192 12.94 7.68 7.23
C ILE A 192 11.86 7.21 8.20
N GLN A 193 11.05 6.21 7.83
CA GLN A 193 10.01 5.69 8.72
C GLN A 193 10.57 5.20 10.06
N LYS A 194 11.70 4.48 10.03
CA LYS A 194 12.36 3.99 11.25
C LYS A 194 12.91 5.12 12.13
N GLU A 195 13.15 6.29 11.57
CA GLU A 195 13.62 7.46 12.32
C GLU A 195 12.46 8.27 12.94
N ILE A 196 11.32 8.38 12.24
CA ILE A 196 10.26 9.31 12.63
C ILE A 196 9.14 8.66 13.43
N HIS A 197 8.85 7.36 13.21
CA HIS A 197 7.77 6.67 13.90
C HIS A 197 8.22 6.00 15.21
N SER A 198 7.35 6.04 16.21
CA SER A 198 7.53 5.31 17.48
C SER A 198 7.36 3.81 17.33
N SER A 199 6.52 3.39 16.40
CA SER A 199 6.38 2.00 15.94
C SER A 199 5.85 1.94 14.52
N ILE A 200 6.21 0.86 13.82
CA ILE A 200 5.75 0.57 12.47
C ILE A 200 5.10 -0.81 12.51
N PHE A 201 3.90 -0.91 11.96
CA PHE A 201 3.16 -2.17 11.89
C PHE A 201 2.51 -2.30 10.52
N ALA A 202 2.39 -3.52 10.02
CA ALA A 202 1.68 -3.82 8.78
C ALA A 202 0.67 -4.93 9.00
N LEU A 203 -0.56 -4.69 8.54
CA LEU A 203 -1.64 -5.68 8.49
C LEU A 203 -2.05 -5.84 7.02
N MET A 204 -1.60 -6.91 6.38
CA MET A 204 -1.76 -7.12 4.93
C MET A 204 -2.97 -8.02 4.62
N ASP A 205 -3.79 -7.59 3.68
CA ASP A 205 -4.89 -8.38 3.14
C ASP A 205 -4.43 -9.23 1.96
N GLY A 206 -4.57 -10.54 2.09
CA GLY A 206 -4.38 -11.55 1.06
C GLY A 206 -5.65 -12.38 0.83
N THR A 207 -6.82 -11.87 1.26
CA THR A 207 -8.11 -12.54 1.02
C THR A 207 -8.47 -12.49 -0.45
N VAL A 208 -8.29 -11.30 -1.05
CA VAL A 208 -8.46 -11.06 -2.48
C VAL A 208 -7.18 -10.43 -3.00
N CYS A 209 -6.42 -11.20 -3.75
CA CYS A 209 -5.11 -10.82 -4.27
C CYS A 209 -5.18 -10.31 -5.71
N GLY A 210 -4.17 -9.57 -6.13
CA GLY A 210 -4.10 -9.03 -7.48
C GLY A 210 -2.95 -9.62 -8.31
N ASN A 211 -3.26 -10.35 -9.40
CA ASN A 211 -2.28 -10.95 -10.30
C ASN A 211 -2.21 -10.21 -11.64
N GLY A 212 -1.02 -9.91 -12.14
CA GLY A 212 -0.79 -9.42 -13.50
C GLY A 212 -0.35 -7.96 -13.57
N ALA A 213 -1.13 -7.10 -14.24
CA ALA A 213 -0.76 -5.70 -14.50
C ALA A 213 -1.17 -4.79 -13.34
N GLY A 214 -0.56 -5.03 -12.17
CA GLY A 214 -0.77 -4.21 -10.97
C GLY A 214 -0.18 -2.80 -11.08
N PRO A 215 -0.72 -1.87 -10.28
CA PRO A 215 -1.65 -2.08 -9.16
C PRO A 215 -3.13 -1.97 -9.53
N ARG A 216 -3.52 -1.70 -10.79
CA ARG A 216 -4.91 -1.42 -11.19
C ARG A 216 -5.56 -2.50 -12.04
N THR A 217 -4.95 -2.84 -13.19
CA THR A 217 -5.56 -3.69 -14.22
C THR A 217 -5.29 -5.19 -14.01
N MET A 218 -5.36 -5.63 -12.76
CA MET A 218 -5.06 -6.99 -12.33
C MET A 218 -6.21 -7.97 -12.59
N LYS A 219 -5.90 -9.28 -12.54
CA LYS A 219 -6.87 -10.35 -12.40
C LYS A 219 -7.05 -10.63 -10.91
N PRO A 220 -8.24 -10.47 -10.32
CA PRO A 220 -8.50 -10.86 -8.94
C PRO A 220 -8.27 -12.37 -8.73
N PHE A 221 -7.71 -12.71 -7.58
CA PHE A 221 -7.45 -14.08 -7.15
C PHE A 221 -7.86 -14.24 -5.69
N ILE A 222 -8.62 -15.27 -5.36
CA ILE A 222 -9.02 -15.55 -3.98
C ILE A 222 -7.88 -16.27 -3.28
N GLY A 223 -7.23 -15.59 -2.34
CA GLY A 223 -6.08 -16.11 -1.60
C GLY A 223 -6.43 -16.65 -0.23
N ASN A 224 -7.49 -16.15 0.41
CA ASN A 224 -7.95 -16.56 1.74
C ASN A 224 -6.87 -16.53 2.83
N LEU A 225 -5.97 -15.54 2.74
CA LEU A 225 -4.87 -15.33 3.70
C LEU A 225 -4.90 -13.92 4.26
N ILE A 226 -4.42 -13.78 5.49
CA ILE A 226 -4.14 -12.51 6.15
C ILE A 226 -2.79 -12.58 6.84
N LEU A 227 -2.03 -11.48 6.82
CA LEU A 227 -0.68 -11.40 7.36
C LEU A 227 -0.50 -10.18 8.25
N ALA A 228 0.38 -10.29 9.26
CA ALA A 228 0.76 -9.17 10.11
C ALA A 228 2.24 -9.25 10.52
N SER A 229 2.90 -8.09 10.62
CA SER A 229 4.28 -7.98 11.10
C SER A 229 4.63 -6.54 11.50
N GLU A 230 5.60 -6.38 12.39
CA GLU A 230 6.30 -5.11 12.62
C GLU A 230 7.47 -4.90 11.63
N ASP A 231 7.95 -5.94 10.98
CA ASP A 231 8.99 -5.87 9.95
C ASP A 231 8.36 -5.82 8.56
N GLN A 232 8.42 -4.64 7.93
CA GLN A 232 7.86 -4.40 6.61
C GLN A 232 8.58 -5.20 5.51
N VAL A 233 9.88 -5.47 5.67
CA VAL A 233 10.65 -6.28 4.72
C VAL A 233 10.23 -7.75 4.82
N ALA A 234 10.07 -8.26 6.04
CA ALA A 234 9.69 -9.64 6.28
C ALA A 234 8.28 -9.95 5.77
N ILE A 235 7.29 -9.09 6.04
CA ILE A 235 5.92 -9.31 5.55
C ILE A 235 5.84 -9.24 4.03
N ASP A 236 6.55 -8.30 3.39
CA ASP A 236 6.59 -8.18 1.94
C ASP A 236 7.31 -9.39 1.30
N SER A 237 8.33 -9.93 1.96
CA SER A 237 9.06 -11.13 1.51
C SER A 237 8.19 -12.38 1.60
N VAL A 238 7.47 -12.55 2.70
CA VAL A 238 6.51 -13.66 2.84
C VAL A 238 5.39 -13.53 1.80
N ALA A 239 4.87 -12.33 1.57
CA ALA A 239 3.87 -12.08 0.52
C ALA A 239 4.42 -12.40 -0.88
N ALA A 240 5.67 -12.02 -1.19
CA ALA A 240 6.33 -12.35 -2.44
C ALA A 240 6.45 -13.88 -2.63
N LYS A 241 6.88 -14.61 -1.58
CA LYS A 241 6.96 -16.07 -1.60
C LYS A 241 5.59 -16.72 -1.87
N ILE A 242 4.53 -16.26 -1.21
CA ILE A 242 3.15 -16.72 -1.42
C ILE A 242 2.72 -16.50 -2.88
N MET A 243 3.05 -15.36 -3.48
CA MET A 243 2.77 -15.08 -4.89
C MET A 243 3.57 -15.97 -5.86
N GLY A 244 4.66 -16.59 -5.42
CA GLY A 244 5.51 -17.46 -6.24
C GLY A 244 6.80 -16.78 -6.72
N PHE A 245 7.20 -15.67 -6.08
CA PHE A 245 8.47 -14.98 -6.35
C PHE A 245 9.51 -15.34 -5.28
N ASP A 246 10.78 -15.32 -5.67
CA ASP A 246 11.90 -15.33 -4.74
C ASP A 246 12.12 -13.92 -4.20
N PRO A 247 11.93 -13.66 -2.88
CA PRO A 247 12.12 -12.34 -2.29
C PRO A 247 13.52 -11.77 -2.52
N MET A 248 14.55 -12.64 -2.50
CA MET A 248 15.95 -12.21 -2.70
C MET A 248 16.28 -11.82 -4.14
N GLN A 249 15.37 -12.09 -5.10
CA GLN A 249 15.46 -11.59 -6.47
C GLN A 249 14.67 -10.29 -6.68
N ILE A 250 13.97 -9.79 -5.68
CA ILE A 250 13.26 -8.52 -5.73
C ILE A 250 14.19 -7.41 -5.19
N PRO A 251 14.63 -6.44 -6.04
CA PRO A 251 15.74 -5.55 -5.67
C PRO A 251 15.52 -4.79 -4.36
N TYR A 252 14.33 -4.20 -4.13
CA TYR A 252 14.10 -3.44 -2.90
C TYR A 252 14.11 -4.30 -1.62
N LEU A 253 13.65 -5.56 -1.70
CA LEU A 253 13.71 -6.49 -0.57
C LEU A 253 15.14 -6.92 -0.27
N LYS A 254 15.89 -7.26 -1.33
CA LYS A 254 17.30 -7.64 -1.21
C LYS A 254 18.14 -6.51 -0.61
N ILE A 255 18.02 -5.29 -1.15
CA ILE A 255 18.79 -4.13 -0.65
C ILE A 255 18.42 -3.81 0.81
N ALA A 256 17.12 -3.87 1.18
CA ALA A 256 16.68 -3.66 2.56
C ALA A 256 17.28 -4.68 3.52
N HIS A 257 17.33 -5.95 3.11
CA HIS A 257 17.95 -7.03 3.88
C HIS A 257 19.46 -6.82 4.07
N GLU A 258 20.17 -6.53 2.97
CA GLU A 258 21.62 -6.28 2.97
C GLU A 258 22.01 -5.07 3.83
N LYS A 259 21.12 -4.07 3.94
CA LYS A 259 21.29 -2.89 4.79
C LYS A 259 20.82 -3.09 6.24
N GLY A 260 20.33 -4.26 6.62
CA GLY A 260 19.84 -4.53 7.97
C GLY A 260 18.54 -3.79 8.34
N LEU A 261 17.76 -3.35 7.35
CA LEU A 261 16.50 -2.64 7.58
C LEU A 261 15.33 -3.59 7.87
N GLY A 262 15.51 -4.89 7.66
CA GLY A 262 14.56 -5.97 7.92
C GLY A 262 15.04 -7.26 7.28
N ILE A 263 14.28 -8.33 7.40
CA ILE A 263 14.68 -9.67 6.96
C ILE A 263 13.91 -10.08 5.70
N ALA A 264 14.64 -10.31 4.57
CA ALA A 264 14.04 -10.82 3.34
C ALA A 264 14.24 -12.33 3.13
N ASP A 265 15.24 -12.93 3.74
CA ASP A 265 15.44 -14.38 3.67
C ASP A 265 14.37 -15.12 4.49
N ILE A 266 13.50 -15.85 3.78
CA ILE A 266 12.40 -16.61 4.37
C ILE A 266 12.89 -17.59 5.46
N ASN A 267 14.11 -18.10 5.35
CA ASN A 267 14.65 -19.04 6.33
C ASN A 267 14.91 -18.39 7.68
N GLN A 268 15.18 -17.08 7.72
CA GLN A 268 15.45 -16.30 8.92
C GLN A 268 14.19 -15.68 9.53
N ILE A 269 13.02 -15.84 8.90
CA ILE A 269 11.74 -15.32 9.39
C ILE A 269 11.02 -16.39 10.22
N GLU A 270 10.64 -16.03 11.44
CA GLU A 270 9.73 -16.82 12.27
C GLU A 270 8.30 -16.67 11.78
N ILE A 271 7.66 -17.79 11.44
CA ILE A 271 6.27 -17.83 10.97
C ILE A 271 5.35 -18.24 12.11
N LEU A 272 4.34 -17.42 12.38
CA LEU A 272 3.34 -17.65 13.41
C LEU A 272 1.98 -17.94 12.77
N GLY A 273 1.16 -18.74 13.42
CA GLY A 273 -0.19 -19.10 12.94
C GLY A 273 -0.16 -20.29 11.98
N LEU A 274 0.38 -20.13 10.77
CA LEU A 274 0.70 -21.27 9.90
C LEU A 274 2.06 -21.87 10.27
N SER A 275 2.25 -23.17 9.98
CA SER A 275 3.59 -23.74 10.03
C SER A 275 4.45 -23.26 8.86
N LYS A 276 5.75 -23.21 9.06
CA LYS A 276 6.70 -22.85 7.98
C LYS A 276 6.59 -23.80 6.78
N LYS A 277 6.33 -25.08 7.02
CA LYS A 277 6.12 -26.09 5.97
C LYS A 277 4.88 -25.77 5.13
N GLU A 278 3.78 -25.36 5.76
CA GLU A 278 2.58 -24.92 5.04
C GLU A 278 2.86 -23.68 4.18
N LEU A 279 3.53 -22.67 4.75
CA LEU A 279 3.93 -21.48 3.99
C LEU A 279 4.77 -21.84 2.76
N LEU A 280 5.78 -22.70 2.91
CA LEU A 280 6.67 -23.09 1.81
C LEU A 280 5.92 -23.82 0.68
N ASN A 281 4.82 -24.50 0.98
CA ASN A 281 3.98 -25.17 0.00
C ASN A 281 2.99 -24.21 -0.70
N ILE A 282 2.77 -22.99 -0.19
CA ILE A 282 1.89 -22.04 -0.85
C ILE A 282 2.65 -21.39 -2.03
N ASN A 283 2.05 -21.49 -3.21
CA ASN A 283 2.52 -20.81 -4.42
C ASN A 283 1.33 -20.48 -5.32
N PHE A 284 1.00 -19.20 -5.43
CA PHE A 284 -0.13 -18.74 -6.27
C PHE A 284 0.20 -18.68 -7.76
N GLY A 285 1.47 -18.86 -8.14
CA GLY A 285 1.93 -18.85 -9.53
C GLY A 285 1.68 -17.52 -10.23
N PHE A 286 1.79 -16.39 -9.50
CA PHE A 286 1.55 -15.08 -10.07
C PHE A 286 2.62 -14.71 -11.09
N LYS A 287 2.20 -13.88 -12.07
CA LYS A 287 3.10 -13.38 -13.11
C LYS A 287 2.93 -11.86 -13.23
N VAL A 288 4.03 -11.15 -13.15
CA VAL A 288 4.03 -9.70 -13.39
C VAL A 288 3.72 -9.43 -14.85
N LYS A 289 2.75 -8.54 -15.08
CA LYS A 289 2.44 -7.98 -16.39
C LYS A 289 2.52 -6.46 -16.30
N LYS A 290 2.70 -5.81 -17.42
CA LYS A 290 2.66 -4.35 -17.53
C LYS A 290 1.39 -3.96 -18.27
N SER A 291 0.68 -2.93 -17.78
CA SER A 291 -0.35 -2.30 -18.61
C SER A 291 0.34 -1.62 -19.80
N PRO A 292 -0.35 -1.40 -20.93
CA PRO A 292 0.23 -0.66 -22.06
C PRO A 292 0.86 0.66 -21.64
N ILE A 293 0.20 1.40 -20.75
CA ILE A 293 0.69 2.68 -20.25
C ILE A 293 2.01 2.53 -19.47
N ILE A 294 2.11 1.54 -18.57
CA ILE A 294 3.35 1.28 -17.83
C ILE A 294 4.47 0.82 -18.80
N ALA A 295 4.12 0.01 -19.78
CA ALA A 295 5.09 -0.44 -20.79
C ALA A 295 5.64 0.76 -21.58
N TRP A 296 4.77 1.65 -22.07
CA TRP A 296 5.16 2.87 -22.78
C TRP A 296 5.97 3.82 -21.90
N ASP A 297 5.54 4.06 -20.65
CA ASP A 297 6.30 4.89 -19.70
C ASP A 297 7.74 4.37 -19.53
N GLN A 298 7.90 3.05 -19.35
CA GLN A 298 9.23 2.45 -19.19
C GLN A 298 10.09 2.53 -20.46
N ILE A 299 9.50 2.33 -21.64
CA ILE A 299 10.20 2.45 -22.93
C ILE A 299 10.70 3.89 -23.11
N LEU A 300 9.83 4.88 -22.89
CA LEU A 300 10.19 6.29 -23.02
C LEU A 300 11.26 6.70 -22.02
N ARG A 301 11.12 6.35 -20.75
CA ARG A 301 12.14 6.63 -19.72
C ARG A 301 13.48 6.02 -20.06
N LYS A 302 13.49 4.76 -20.50
CA LYS A 302 14.73 4.06 -20.90
C LYS A 302 15.33 4.66 -22.17
N GLY A 303 14.51 4.92 -23.18
CA GLY A 303 14.95 5.47 -24.47
C GLY A 303 15.48 6.90 -24.37
N THR A 304 15.01 7.70 -23.40
CA THR A 304 15.44 9.10 -23.24
C THR A 304 16.46 9.28 -22.11
N ALA A 305 16.86 8.20 -21.40
CA ALA A 305 17.72 8.28 -20.21
C ALA A 305 19.03 9.05 -20.44
N ASN A 306 19.62 8.92 -21.64
CA ASN A 306 20.86 9.56 -22.02
C ASN A 306 20.67 10.91 -22.75
N ILE A 307 19.43 11.33 -23.00
CA ILE A 307 19.07 12.58 -23.67
C ILE A 307 18.42 13.52 -22.67
N LYS A 308 19.25 14.16 -21.83
CA LYS A 308 18.78 14.94 -20.67
C LYS A 308 17.68 15.95 -20.99
N TRP A 309 17.82 16.74 -22.04
CA TRP A 309 16.83 17.75 -22.40
C TRP A 309 15.49 17.14 -22.82
N LEU A 310 15.50 16.02 -23.57
CA LEU A 310 14.29 15.33 -24.01
C LEU A 310 13.60 14.64 -22.80
N HIS A 311 14.40 14.03 -21.93
CA HIS A 311 13.91 13.43 -20.69
C HIS A 311 13.21 14.49 -19.81
N HIS A 312 13.86 15.65 -19.64
CA HIS A 312 13.28 16.77 -18.90
C HIS A 312 11.98 17.25 -19.53
N LEU A 313 11.98 17.47 -20.86
CA LEU A 313 10.79 17.88 -21.61
C LEU A 313 9.61 16.91 -21.41
N LEU A 314 9.83 15.60 -21.48
CA LEU A 314 8.76 14.61 -21.39
C LEU A 314 8.24 14.40 -19.95
N PHE A 315 9.12 14.44 -18.95
CA PHE A 315 8.77 14.02 -17.59
C PHE A 315 8.77 15.14 -16.55
N HIS A 316 9.36 16.30 -16.84
CA HIS A 316 9.48 17.45 -15.91
C HIS A 316 8.84 18.73 -16.47
N SER A 317 8.08 18.65 -17.56
CA SER A 317 7.35 19.77 -18.14
C SER A 317 5.83 19.53 -18.11
N PRO A 318 5.01 20.53 -18.45
CA PRO A 318 3.57 20.37 -18.60
C PRO A 318 3.13 19.27 -19.60
N ILE A 319 4.01 18.85 -20.50
CA ILE A 319 3.75 17.75 -21.45
C ILE A 319 3.44 16.43 -20.70
N PHE A 320 3.99 16.25 -19.51
CA PHE A 320 3.68 15.07 -18.68
C PHE A 320 2.17 14.96 -18.35
N LYS A 321 1.44 16.07 -18.32
CA LYS A 321 -0.03 16.06 -18.15
C LYS A 321 -0.75 15.25 -19.22
N LEU A 322 -0.20 15.20 -20.45
CA LEU A 322 -0.74 14.38 -21.55
C LEU A 322 -0.60 12.87 -21.26
N PHE A 323 0.49 12.46 -20.62
CA PHE A 323 0.68 11.07 -20.20
C PHE A 323 -0.30 10.70 -19.06
N ILE A 324 -0.53 11.61 -18.13
CA ILE A 324 -1.54 11.43 -17.08
C ILE A 324 -2.93 11.29 -17.71
N LEU A 325 -3.27 12.16 -18.68
CA LEU A 325 -4.54 12.11 -19.40
C LEU A 325 -4.70 10.79 -20.18
N ALA A 326 -3.68 10.38 -20.93
CA ALA A 326 -3.67 9.10 -21.65
C ALA A 326 -3.84 7.90 -20.70
N SER A 327 -3.14 7.94 -19.55
CA SER A 327 -3.33 6.94 -18.49
C SER A 327 -4.75 6.90 -17.97
N LYS A 328 -5.37 8.05 -17.72
CA LYS A 328 -6.76 8.16 -17.27
C LYS A 328 -7.74 7.64 -18.31
N ILE A 329 -7.57 8.03 -19.58
CA ILE A 329 -8.40 7.54 -20.70
C ILE A 329 -8.32 6.02 -20.78
N TYR A 330 -7.12 5.46 -20.81
CA TYR A 330 -6.97 4.00 -20.88
C TYR A 330 -7.59 3.29 -19.69
N HIS A 331 -7.29 3.71 -18.45
CA HIS A 331 -7.72 2.98 -17.27
C HIS A 331 -9.20 3.20 -16.94
N ASP A 332 -9.66 4.46 -16.93
CA ASP A 332 -10.98 4.80 -16.41
C ASP A 332 -12.08 4.75 -17.48
N PHE A 333 -11.73 5.04 -18.75
CA PHE A 333 -12.74 5.12 -19.83
C PHE A 333 -12.70 3.93 -20.80
N LEU A 334 -11.57 3.22 -20.95
CA LEU A 334 -11.51 2.05 -21.82
C LEU A 334 -11.50 0.75 -21.03
N TRP A 335 -10.52 0.56 -20.13
CA TRP A 335 -10.36 -0.71 -19.44
C TRP A 335 -11.40 -0.96 -18.35
N TYR A 336 -11.68 0.04 -17.52
CA TYR A 336 -12.60 -0.12 -16.38
C TYR A 336 -14.05 -0.44 -16.81
N PRO A 337 -14.69 0.29 -17.75
CA PRO A 337 -16.06 0.01 -18.15
C PRO A 337 -16.21 -1.32 -18.90
N THR A 338 -15.15 -1.88 -19.45
CA THR A 338 -15.14 -3.14 -20.19
C THR A 338 -14.63 -4.29 -19.32
N ILE A 339 -13.32 -4.56 -19.37
CA ILE A 339 -12.69 -5.66 -18.66
C ILE A 339 -12.84 -5.50 -17.13
N GLY A 340 -12.72 -4.29 -16.63
CA GLY A 340 -12.84 -3.99 -15.20
C GLY A 340 -14.20 -4.39 -14.64
N LYS A 341 -15.29 -3.87 -15.23
CA LYS A 341 -16.67 -4.20 -14.81
C LYS A 341 -16.97 -5.70 -14.94
N TYR A 342 -16.48 -6.36 -15.99
CA TYR A 342 -16.63 -7.79 -16.14
C TYR A 342 -15.95 -8.57 -15.00
N ARG A 343 -14.73 -8.18 -14.61
CA ARG A 343 -14.01 -8.80 -13.49
C ARG A 343 -14.68 -8.52 -12.15
N ILE A 344 -15.19 -7.31 -11.94
CA ILE A 344 -15.98 -6.94 -10.75
C ILE A 344 -17.25 -7.79 -10.68
N TRP A 345 -17.96 -7.94 -11.79
CA TRP A 345 -19.17 -8.77 -11.86
C TRP A 345 -18.87 -10.23 -11.49
N LYS A 346 -17.77 -10.82 -12.01
CA LYS A 346 -17.33 -12.15 -11.60
C LYS A 346 -16.98 -12.22 -10.12
N PHE A 347 -16.27 -11.22 -9.60
CA PHE A 347 -15.88 -11.16 -8.20
C PHE A 347 -17.13 -11.08 -7.29
N LYS A 348 -18.13 -10.29 -7.63
CA LYS A 348 -19.37 -10.16 -6.84
C LYS A 348 -20.13 -11.47 -6.66
N LYS A 349 -19.90 -12.47 -7.51
CA LYS A 349 -20.46 -13.81 -7.37
C LYS A 349 -19.74 -14.69 -6.36
N THR A 350 -18.54 -14.32 -5.93
CA THR A 350 -17.79 -15.02 -4.90
C THR A 350 -18.30 -14.65 -3.51
N GLU A 351 -18.00 -15.48 -2.49
CA GLU A 351 -18.36 -15.17 -1.11
C GLU A 351 -17.71 -13.87 -0.61
N TRP A 352 -16.48 -13.56 -1.02
CA TRP A 352 -15.82 -12.28 -0.74
C TRP A 352 -16.51 -11.10 -1.43
N GLY A 353 -17.02 -11.32 -2.63
CA GLY A 353 -17.80 -10.30 -3.34
C GLY A 353 -19.14 -10.04 -2.65
N LYS A 354 -19.81 -11.06 -2.15
CA LYS A 354 -21.05 -10.94 -1.36
C LYS A 354 -20.77 -10.20 -0.05
N LEU A 355 -19.68 -10.52 0.63
CA LEU A 355 -19.24 -9.79 1.83
C LEU A 355 -18.96 -8.32 1.50
N PHE A 356 -18.25 -8.01 0.39
CA PHE A 356 -18.07 -6.62 -0.02
C PHE A 356 -19.40 -5.89 -0.25
N GLU A 357 -20.35 -6.53 -0.91
CA GLU A 357 -21.68 -5.92 -1.16
C GLU A 357 -22.48 -5.67 0.13
N SER A 358 -22.27 -6.43 1.19
CA SER A 358 -22.93 -6.21 2.49
C SER A 358 -22.48 -4.94 3.21
N TYR A 359 -21.27 -4.42 2.91
CA TYR A 359 -20.83 -3.12 3.41
C TYR A 359 -21.58 -1.98 2.71
N ARG A 360 -21.92 -0.93 3.45
CA ARG A 360 -22.60 0.26 2.91
C ARG A 360 -21.60 1.25 2.33
N TYR A 361 -22.03 2.10 1.40
CA TYR A 361 -21.19 3.17 0.85
C TYR A 361 -21.09 4.40 1.76
N GLY A 362 -22.09 4.65 2.60
CA GLY A 362 -22.25 5.90 3.31
C GLY A 362 -22.75 7.04 2.41
N GLU A 363 -22.74 8.25 2.95
CA GLU A 363 -23.03 9.45 2.14
C GLU A 363 -21.83 9.83 1.30
N PHE A 364 -22.09 10.22 0.04
CA PHE A 364 -21.05 10.76 -0.80
C PHE A 364 -20.56 12.09 -0.19
N PRO A 365 -19.28 12.24 0.11
CA PRO A 365 -18.80 13.45 0.78
C PRO A 365 -19.10 14.68 -0.08
N LYS A 366 -19.95 15.57 0.43
CA LYS A 366 -20.10 16.92 -0.11
C LYS A 366 -18.73 17.57 0.00
N TYR A 367 -18.11 17.84 -1.14
CA TYR A 367 -16.75 18.31 -1.30
C TYR A 367 -16.24 19.13 -0.10
N LYS A 368 -15.50 18.51 0.80
CA LYS A 368 -14.46 19.23 1.53
C LYS A 368 -13.36 19.36 0.49
N GLU A 369 -13.03 20.59 0.14
CA GLU A 369 -12.01 20.91 -0.83
C GLU A 369 -10.76 20.15 -0.48
N VAL A 370 -10.43 19.14 -1.30
CA VAL A 370 -9.09 18.58 -1.29
C VAL A 370 -8.23 19.70 -1.86
N ARG A 371 -7.49 20.38 -1.00
CA ARG A 371 -6.57 21.43 -1.43
C ARG A 371 -5.69 20.85 -2.52
N GLU A 372 -5.65 21.51 -3.66
CA GLU A 372 -4.60 21.22 -4.64
C GLU A 372 -3.29 21.67 -4.01
N TRP A 373 -2.62 20.69 -3.39
CA TRP A 373 -1.36 20.95 -2.75
C TRP A 373 -0.24 20.56 -3.71
N ASP A 374 0.58 21.52 -4.05
CA ASP A 374 1.80 21.36 -4.84
C ASP A 374 2.95 22.00 -4.06
N PRO A 375 3.75 21.21 -3.33
CA PRO A 375 4.85 21.74 -2.53
C PRO A 375 6.14 21.97 -3.33
N TYR A 376 6.15 21.71 -4.66
CA TYR A 376 7.33 21.83 -5.52
C TYR A 376 7.07 22.76 -6.69
#